data_7db76355fd7e357e308b9ffa9390bd1c
#
_entry.id   7db76355fd7e357e308b9ffa9390bd1c
#
_cell.length_a   1.000
_cell.length_b   1.000
_cell.length_c   1.000
_cell.angle_alpha   90.00
_cell.angle_beta   90.00
_cell.angle_gamma   90.00
#
_symmetry.space_group_name_H-M   'P 1'
#
loop_
_entity.id
_entity.type
_entity.pdbx_description
1 polymer ?
#
loop_
_entity_poly.entity_id
_entity_poly.type
_entity_poly.pdbx_seq_one_letter_code
_entity_poly.pdbx_strand_id
1 'polypeptide(L)'
;MENKTEEIRDRFIEAVGNMGESIGLNRTVCQIYALLYMSPDPLSPADIGRLLGVSKGNISINMKKLEEWNAVKRVWRKGYARSLYSANEDIESIVIEKLKTGIEKRVSHMRDTLAELKTSIKSESGKRGDKKINRHYSDSVSRMEGLLKHSELFTENIDLLKSLLKK
;
A
#
# COMPACT_ATOMS: atom_id res chain seq x y z
N MET A 1 32.83 13.76 3.45
CA MET A 1 31.64 13.86 4.34
C MET A 1 30.34 13.76 3.54
N GLU A 2 30.22 14.42 2.41
CA GLU A 2 29.05 14.42 1.51
C GLU A 2 28.65 13.00 1.06
N ASN A 3 29.60 12.18 0.65
CA ASN A 3 29.40 10.78 0.20
C ASN A 3 28.73 9.87 1.27
N LYS A 4 29.06 10.02 2.55
CA LYS A 4 28.50 9.20 3.62
C LYS A 4 27.04 9.56 3.95
N THR A 5 26.66 10.82 3.84
CA THR A 5 25.29 11.29 4.04
C THR A 5 24.37 10.84 2.90
N GLU A 6 24.87 10.87 1.67
CA GLU A 6 24.16 10.34 0.50
C GLU A 6 23.97 8.82 0.61
N GLU A 7 24.98 8.08 1.03
CA GLU A 7 24.87 6.64 1.25
C GLU A 7 23.81 6.30 2.31
N ILE A 8 23.75 7.04 3.42
CA ILE A 8 22.74 6.85 4.47
C ILE A 8 21.35 7.10 3.92
N ARG A 9 21.16 8.20 3.19
CA ARG A 9 19.89 8.54 2.54
C ARG A 9 19.45 7.42 1.58
N ASP A 10 20.33 6.98 0.70
CA ASP A 10 20.01 6.01 -0.33
C ASP A 10 19.67 4.63 0.28
N ARG A 11 20.38 4.21 1.31
CA ARG A 11 20.05 3.00 2.09
C ARG A 11 18.70 3.11 2.80
N PHE A 12 18.36 4.27 3.35
CA PHE A 12 17.05 4.50 3.96
C PHE A 12 15.93 4.42 2.91
N ILE A 13 16.11 5.08 1.76
CA ILE A 13 15.15 5.06 0.64
C ILE A 13 14.91 3.62 0.17
N GLU A 14 15.98 2.84 0.03
CA GLU A 14 15.87 1.44 -0.38
C GLU A 14 15.15 0.59 0.67
N ALA A 15 15.49 0.74 1.94
CA ALA A 15 14.84 0.00 3.03
C ALA A 15 13.33 0.30 3.11
N VAL A 16 12.92 1.56 3.00
CA VAL A 16 11.51 1.97 2.99
C VAL A 16 10.79 1.47 1.74
N GLY A 17 11.45 1.49 0.58
CA GLY A 17 10.92 0.92 -0.66
C GLY A 17 10.64 -0.58 -0.53
N ASN A 18 11.61 -1.34 -0.03
CA ASN A 18 11.49 -2.79 0.19
C ASN A 18 10.40 -3.13 1.21
N MET A 19 10.35 -2.39 2.33
CA MET A 19 9.32 -2.55 3.34
C MET A 19 7.91 -2.30 2.74
N GLY A 20 7.75 -1.20 1.99
CA GLY A 20 6.49 -0.89 1.33
C GLY A 20 6.04 -1.99 0.37
N GLU A 21 6.94 -2.51 -0.44
CA GLU A 21 6.67 -3.61 -1.37
C GLU A 21 6.23 -4.89 -0.64
N SER A 22 6.88 -5.23 0.47
CA SER A 22 6.55 -6.42 1.27
C SER A 22 5.12 -6.39 1.83
N ILE A 23 4.57 -5.22 2.08
CA ILE A 23 3.19 -5.02 2.54
C ILE A 23 2.21 -4.67 1.40
N GLY A 24 2.68 -4.76 0.14
CA GLY A 24 1.87 -4.58 -1.06
C GLY A 24 1.63 -3.13 -1.49
N LEU A 25 2.45 -2.21 -1.03
CA LEU A 25 2.51 -0.84 -1.55
C LEU A 25 3.44 -0.78 -2.77
N ASN A 26 3.27 0.25 -3.59
CA ASN A 26 4.17 0.47 -4.72
C ASN A 26 5.55 0.96 -4.21
N ARG A 27 6.62 0.23 -4.57
CA ARG A 27 8.01 0.54 -4.17
C ARG A 27 8.40 1.99 -4.46
N THR A 28 8.12 2.49 -5.68
CA THR A 28 8.48 3.84 -6.09
C THR A 28 7.76 4.91 -5.28
N VAL A 29 6.48 4.71 -4.94
CA VAL A 29 5.73 5.60 -4.04
C VAL A 29 6.45 5.72 -2.69
N CYS A 30 6.84 4.58 -2.11
CA CYS A 30 7.53 4.54 -0.83
C CYS A 30 8.92 5.18 -0.90
N GLN A 31 9.66 4.98 -1.99
CA GLN A 31 10.96 5.62 -2.22
C GLN A 31 10.87 7.13 -2.37
N ILE A 32 9.86 7.64 -3.09
CA ILE A 32 9.62 9.08 -3.22
C ILE A 32 9.29 9.69 -1.86
N TYR A 33 8.43 9.03 -1.08
CA TYR A 33 8.10 9.50 0.26
C TYR A 33 9.35 9.53 1.16
N ALA A 34 10.14 8.45 1.17
CA ALA A 34 11.37 8.34 1.97
C ALA A 34 12.40 9.43 1.60
N LEU A 35 12.57 9.72 0.31
CA LEU A 35 13.44 10.80 -0.15
C LEU A 35 12.96 12.16 0.39
N LEU A 36 11.68 12.47 0.27
CA LEU A 36 11.10 13.72 0.76
C LEU A 36 11.18 13.83 2.28
N TYR A 37 11.00 12.72 2.99
CA TYR A 37 11.10 12.66 4.45
C TYR A 37 12.51 12.93 4.96
N MET A 38 13.54 12.42 4.26
CA MET A 38 14.95 12.64 4.56
C MET A 38 15.50 13.99 4.05
N SER A 39 14.73 14.69 3.23
CA SER A 39 15.19 15.95 2.63
C SER A 39 14.89 17.12 3.56
N PRO A 40 15.90 17.93 3.93
CA PRO A 40 15.69 19.11 4.76
C PRO A 40 14.92 20.22 4.03
N ASP A 41 15.03 20.27 2.71
CA ASP A 41 14.36 21.23 1.84
C ASP A 41 13.31 20.54 0.96
N PRO A 42 12.20 21.24 0.63
CA PRO A 42 11.23 20.75 -0.33
C PRO A 42 11.84 20.54 -1.72
N LEU A 43 11.48 19.44 -2.38
CA LEU A 43 12.00 19.05 -3.69
C LEU A 43 10.97 19.24 -4.81
N SER A 44 11.44 19.56 -6.01
CA SER A 44 10.62 19.53 -7.22
C SER A 44 10.48 18.09 -7.75
N PRO A 45 9.41 17.77 -8.51
CA PRO A 45 9.28 16.48 -9.18
C PRO A 45 10.46 16.12 -10.09
N ALA A 46 11.12 17.14 -10.67
CA ALA A 46 12.30 16.95 -11.50
C ALA A 46 13.52 16.52 -10.67
N ASP A 47 13.72 17.14 -9.48
CA ASP A 47 14.80 16.77 -8.58
C ASP A 47 14.58 15.37 -8.00
N ILE A 48 13.33 15.03 -7.62
CA ILE A 48 12.97 13.68 -7.17
C ILE A 48 13.30 12.64 -8.25
N GLY A 49 12.88 12.89 -9.50
CA GLY A 49 13.16 12.00 -10.62
C GLY A 49 14.66 11.81 -10.87
N ARG A 50 15.45 12.88 -10.78
CA ARG A 50 16.92 12.85 -10.94
C ARG A 50 17.59 12.06 -9.81
N LEU A 51 17.19 12.30 -8.55
CA LEU A 51 17.78 11.66 -7.38
C LEU A 51 17.46 10.17 -7.29
N LEU A 52 16.26 9.75 -7.72
CA LEU A 52 15.83 8.35 -7.71
C LEU A 52 16.09 7.61 -9.02
N GLY A 53 16.56 8.28 -10.08
CA GLY A 53 16.71 7.68 -11.40
C GLY A 53 15.38 7.27 -12.05
N VAL A 54 14.27 7.95 -11.71
CA VAL A 54 12.91 7.59 -12.12
C VAL A 54 12.39 8.58 -13.18
N SER A 55 11.74 8.06 -14.22
CA SER A 55 11.19 8.88 -15.30
C SER A 55 10.13 9.88 -14.84
N LYS A 56 10.04 11.03 -15.52
CA LYS A 56 9.08 12.10 -15.24
C LYS A 56 7.62 11.60 -15.18
N GLY A 57 7.24 10.68 -16.08
CA GLY A 57 5.90 10.10 -16.11
C GLY A 57 5.61 9.28 -14.86
N ASN A 58 6.56 8.44 -14.45
CA ASN A 58 6.44 7.62 -13.25
C ASN A 58 6.39 8.50 -11.98
N ILE A 59 7.23 9.55 -11.88
CA ILE A 59 7.16 10.52 -10.79
C ILE A 59 5.78 11.18 -10.74
N SER A 60 5.25 11.66 -11.87
CA SER A 60 3.93 12.32 -11.90
C SER A 60 2.80 11.43 -11.37
N ILE A 61 2.76 10.16 -11.77
CA ILE A 61 1.75 9.20 -11.34
C ILE A 61 1.86 8.93 -9.83
N ASN A 62 3.08 8.73 -9.32
CA ASN A 62 3.30 8.39 -7.92
C ASN A 62 3.17 9.60 -6.99
N MET A 63 3.53 10.80 -7.44
CA MET A 63 3.26 12.04 -6.71
C MET A 63 1.76 12.28 -6.52
N LYS A 64 0.95 12.03 -7.56
CA LYS A 64 -0.51 12.12 -7.45
C LYS A 64 -1.06 11.17 -6.37
N LYS A 65 -0.57 9.93 -6.31
CA LYS A 65 -0.94 8.99 -5.25
C LYS A 65 -0.56 9.49 -3.86
N LEU A 66 0.64 10.05 -3.70
CA LEU A 66 1.08 10.61 -2.41
C LEU A 66 0.25 11.83 -2.00
N GLU A 67 -0.19 12.67 -2.93
CA GLU A 67 -1.14 13.75 -2.67
C GLU A 67 -2.52 13.21 -2.24
N GLU A 68 -3.05 12.22 -2.94
CA GLU A 68 -4.32 11.53 -2.60
C GLU A 68 -4.26 10.87 -1.21
N TRP A 69 -3.08 10.41 -0.80
CA TRP A 69 -2.85 9.83 0.54
C TRP A 69 -2.59 10.89 1.61
N ASN A 70 -2.54 12.17 1.24
CA ASN A 70 -2.09 13.25 2.11
C ASN A 70 -0.69 13.00 2.73
N ALA A 71 0.13 12.22 2.04
CA ALA A 71 1.48 11.85 2.45
C ALA A 71 2.52 12.93 2.13
N VAL A 72 2.17 13.86 1.26
CA VAL A 72 3.02 15.00 0.86
C VAL A 72 2.22 16.30 0.87
N LYS A 73 2.94 17.40 1.10
CA LYS A 73 2.40 18.78 1.07
C LYS A 73 3.06 19.55 -0.05
N ARG A 74 2.27 20.30 -0.80
CA ARG A 74 2.82 21.32 -1.74
C ARG A 74 3.34 22.51 -0.96
N VAL A 75 4.54 22.92 -1.28
CA VAL A 75 5.20 24.08 -0.68
C VAL A 75 5.37 25.15 -1.74
N TRP A 76 4.87 26.32 -1.46
CA TRP A 76 5.11 27.50 -2.30
C TRP A 76 6.41 28.18 -1.87
N ARG A 77 7.27 28.51 -2.84
CA ARG A 77 8.50 29.28 -2.60
C ARG A 77 8.62 30.40 -3.63
N LYS A 78 8.81 31.62 -3.16
CA LYS A 78 8.98 32.80 -4.02
C LYS A 78 10.16 32.59 -4.99
N GLY A 79 9.94 32.87 -6.27
CA GLY A 79 10.95 32.70 -7.32
C GLY A 79 10.98 31.28 -7.94
N TYR A 80 10.18 30.37 -7.48
CA TYR A 80 10.03 29.03 -8.09
C TYR A 80 8.73 28.95 -8.88
N ALA A 81 8.83 28.76 -10.20
CA ALA A 81 7.67 28.58 -11.08
C ALA A 81 7.02 27.19 -10.99
N ARG A 82 7.68 26.24 -10.30
CA ARG A 82 7.26 24.83 -10.19
C ARG A 82 6.84 24.50 -8.77
N SER A 83 5.88 23.59 -8.63
CA SER A 83 5.51 23.06 -7.33
C SER A 83 6.68 22.35 -6.66
N LEU A 84 6.90 22.64 -5.39
CA LEU A 84 7.81 21.93 -4.51
C LEU A 84 6.99 21.08 -3.55
N TYR A 85 7.58 20.00 -3.05
CA TYR A 85 6.92 19.05 -2.16
C TYR A 85 7.79 18.73 -0.95
N SER A 86 7.16 18.59 0.20
CA SER A 86 7.73 18.03 1.43
C SER A 86 6.89 16.85 1.90
N ALA A 87 7.49 15.94 2.66
CA ALA A 87 6.74 14.86 3.30
C ALA A 87 5.79 15.42 4.37
N ASN A 88 4.66 14.74 4.55
CA ASN A 88 3.85 14.90 5.76
C ASN A 88 4.47 14.03 6.85
N GLU A 89 4.74 14.60 8.01
CA GLU A 89 5.43 13.91 9.12
C GLU A 89 4.54 12.90 9.84
N ASP A 90 3.21 13.01 9.74
CA ASP A 90 2.25 12.04 10.29
C ASP A 90 2.20 10.75 9.46
N ILE A 91 3.36 10.09 9.37
CA ILE A 91 3.51 8.84 8.60
C ILE A 91 2.75 7.68 9.22
N GLU A 92 2.62 7.66 10.54
CA GLU A 92 2.00 6.55 11.26
C GLU A 92 0.54 6.37 10.83
N SER A 93 -0.24 7.46 10.89
CA SER A 93 -1.63 7.44 10.44
C SER A 93 -1.78 7.04 8.97
N ILE A 94 -0.88 7.52 8.11
CA ILE A 94 -0.89 7.21 6.68
C ILE A 94 -0.62 5.73 6.43
N VAL A 95 0.43 5.18 7.05
CA VAL A 95 0.82 3.76 6.90
C VAL A 95 -0.30 2.84 7.38
N ILE A 96 -0.85 3.10 8.57
CA ILE A 96 -1.94 2.28 9.13
C ILE A 96 -3.17 2.31 8.22
N GLU A 97 -3.55 3.48 7.70
CA GLU A 97 -4.69 3.60 6.78
C GLU A 97 -4.45 2.82 5.48
N LYS A 98 -3.25 2.89 4.90
CA LYS A 98 -2.94 2.17 3.67
C LYS A 98 -2.85 0.66 3.88
N LEU A 99 -2.34 0.20 5.02
CA LEU A 99 -2.38 -1.20 5.40
C LEU A 99 -3.81 -1.71 5.52
N LYS A 100 -4.68 -0.99 6.25
CA LYS A 100 -6.10 -1.31 6.41
C LYS A 100 -6.78 -1.45 5.04
N THR A 101 -6.72 -0.40 4.22
CA THR A 101 -7.32 -0.38 2.89
C THR A 101 -6.76 -1.51 1.99
N GLY A 102 -5.46 -1.79 2.09
CA GLY A 102 -4.83 -2.86 1.33
C GLY A 102 -5.32 -4.25 1.73
N ILE A 103 -5.51 -4.51 3.02
CA ILE A 103 -6.06 -5.76 3.54
C ILE A 103 -7.53 -5.90 3.13
N GLU A 104 -8.36 -4.88 3.36
CA GLU A 104 -9.78 -4.87 3.00
C GLU A 104 -10.00 -5.20 1.52
N LYS A 105 -9.23 -4.57 0.63
CA LYS A 105 -9.30 -4.85 -0.81
C LYS A 105 -8.95 -6.29 -1.16
N ARG A 106 -7.94 -6.88 -0.52
CA ARG A 106 -7.54 -8.28 -0.77
C ARG A 106 -8.57 -9.26 -0.24
N VAL A 107 -9.13 -8.98 0.95
CA VAL A 107 -10.20 -9.77 1.56
C VAL A 107 -11.45 -9.74 0.69
N SER A 108 -11.86 -8.57 0.20
CA SER A 108 -12.99 -8.42 -0.72
C SER A 108 -12.79 -9.23 -2.00
N HIS A 109 -11.64 -9.07 -2.65
CA HIS A 109 -11.33 -9.84 -3.87
C HIS A 109 -11.35 -11.37 -3.66
N MET A 110 -10.79 -11.84 -2.54
CA MET A 110 -10.83 -13.27 -2.20
C MET A 110 -12.27 -13.74 -1.97
N ARG A 111 -13.11 -12.92 -1.32
CA ARG A 111 -14.52 -13.23 -1.10
C ARG A 111 -15.28 -13.38 -2.42
N ASP A 112 -15.07 -12.47 -3.37
CA ASP A 112 -15.67 -12.53 -4.68
C ASP A 112 -15.27 -13.82 -5.41
N THR A 113 -13.98 -14.17 -5.37
CA THR A 113 -13.47 -15.42 -5.95
C THR A 113 -14.11 -16.65 -5.29
N LEU A 114 -14.25 -16.69 -3.96
CA LEU A 114 -14.89 -17.81 -3.28
C LEU A 114 -16.38 -17.93 -3.61
N ALA A 115 -17.08 -16.82 -3.81
CA ALA A 115 -18.47 -16.81 -4.26
C ALA A 115 -18.64 -17.39 -5.67
N GLU A 116 -17.75 -17.02 -6.59
CA GLU A 116 -17.69 -17.60 -7.95
C GLU A 116 -17.41 -19.11 -7.91
N LEU A 117 -16.44 -19.56 -7.09
CA LEU A 117 -16.14 -20.98 -6.92
C LEU A 117 -17.32 -21.76 -6.36
N LYS A 118 -18.06 -21.23 -5.38
CA LYS A 118 -19.30 -21.85 -4.86
C LYS A 118 -20.34 -22.04 -5.96
N THR A 119 -20.52 -21.04 -6.79
CA THR A 119 -21.48 -21.10 -7.90
C THR A 119 -21.06 -22.20 -8.89
N SER A 120 -19.78 -22.25 -9.22
CA SER A 120 -19.23 -23.28 -10.12
C SER A 120 -19.37 -24.70 -9.55
N ILE A 121 -19.07 -24.91 -8.27
CA ILE A 121 -19.23 -26.22 -7.60
C ILE A 121 -20.69 -26.65 -7.63
N LYS A 122 -21.65 -25.75 -7.38
CA LYS A 122 -23.07 -26.06 -7.44
C LYS A 122 -23.53 -26.47 -8.85
N SER A 123 -23.06 -25.75 -9.88
CA SER A 123 -23.41 -26.06 -11.26
C SER A 123 -22.87 -27.43 -11.73
N GLU A 124 -21.67 -27.81 -11.31
CA GLU A 124 -21.06 -29.11 -11.61
C GLU A 124 -21.71 -30.25 -10.80
N SER A 125 -22.22 -30.00 -9.60
CA SER A 125 -22.94 -31.00 -8.78
C SER A 125 -24.22 -31.51 -9.44
N GLY A 126 -24.81 -30.75 -10.36
CA GLY A 126 -25.95 -31.16 -11.17
C GLY A 126 -25.61 -32.02 -12.39
N LYS A 127 -24.35 -32.04 -12.81
CA LYS A 127 -23.85 -32.86 -13.90
C LYS A 127 -23.06 -34.03 -13.31
N ARG A 128 -22.98 -35.18 -13.91
CA ARG A 128 -22.33 -36.44 -13.51
C ARG A 128 -20.97 -36.34 -12.76
N GLY A 129 -20.78 -35.34 -11.88
CA GLY A 129 -19.58 -35.17 -11.07
C GLY A 129 -19.54 -36.09 -9.84
N ASP A 130 -18.33 -36.42 -9.37
CA ASP A 130 -18.14 -37.19 -8.15
C ASP A 130 -18.65 -36.39 -6.94
N LYS A 131 -19.77 -36.81 -6.34
CA LYS A 131 -20.40 -36.16 -5.18
C LYS A 131 -19.45 -35.97 -4.00
N LYS A 132 -18.50 -36.91 -3.82
CA LYS A 132 -17.50 -36.84 -2.73
C LYS A 132 -16.50 -35.70 -2.97
N ILE A 133 -16.03 -35.53 -4.20
CA ILE A 133 -15.10 -34.47 -4.58
C ILE A 133 -15.78 -33.11 -4.45
N ASN A 134 -17.00 -32.96 -4.98
CA ASN A 134 -17.76 -31.72 -4.90
C ASN A 134 -18.06 -31.30 -3.46
N ARG A 135 -18.38 -32.27 -2.55
CA ARG A 135 -18.54 -31.99 -1.13
C ARG A 135 -17.24 -31.52 -0.51
N HIS A 136 -16.10 -32.15 -0.81
CA HIS A 136 -14.79 -31.76 -0.30
C HIS A 136 -14.42 -30.34 -0.72
N TYR A 137 -14.67 -29.96 -1.98
CA TYR A 137 -14.43 -28.59 -2.46
C TYR A 137 -15.34 -27.58 -1.76
N SER A 138 -16.62 -27.86 -1.62
CA SER A 138 -17.57 -27.02 -0.90
C SER A 138 -17.14 -26.78 0.55
N ASP A 139 -16.72 -27.83 1.26
CA ASP A 139 -16.24 -27.74 2.64
C ASP A 139 -14.93 -26.93 2.74
N SER A 140 -14.05 -27.06 1.73
CA SER A 140 -12.79 -26.30 1.68
C SER A 140 -13.04 -24.79 1.44
N VAL A 141 -13.93 -24.45 0.53
CA VAL A 141 -14.34 -23.06 0.29
C VAL A 141 -14.98 -22.45 1.55
N SER A 142 -15.86 -23.20 2.22
CA SER A 142 -16.53 -22.75 3.45
C SER A 142 -15.56 -22.50 4.61
N ARG A 143 -14.51 -23.33 4.74
CA ARG A 143 -13.44 -23.10 5.73
C ARG A 143 -12.66 -21.82 5.42
N MET A 144 -12.35 -21.57 4.16
CA MET A 144 -11.65 -20.34 3.74
C MET A 144 -12.48 -19.10 4.02
N GLU A 145 -13.79 -19.13 3.77
CA GLU A 145 -14.70 -18.04 4.14
C GLU A 145 -14.74 -17.78 5.65
N GLY A 146 -14.68 -18.84 6.46
CA GLY A 146 -14.55 -18.71 7.91
C GLY A 146 -13.28 -17.95 8.32
N LEU A 147 -12.15 -18.22 7.67
CA LEU A 147 -10.90 -17.50 7.91
C LEU A 147 -11.00 -16.03 7.52
N LEU A 148 -11.67 -15.70 6.40
CA LEU A 148 -11.84 -14.30 5.98
C LEU A 148 -12.69 -13.48 6.98
N LYS A 149 -13.68 -14.08 7.63
CA LYS A 149 -14.45 -13.41 8.69
C LYS A 149 -13.57 -12.98 9.87
N HIS A 150 -12.57 -13.78 10.24
CA HIS A 150 -11.64 -13.40 11.31
C HIS A 150 -10.72 -12.24 10.89
N SER A 151 -10.36 -12.14 9.59
CA SER A 151 -9.56 -11.02 9.11
C SER A 151 -10.32 -9.68 9.14
N GLU A 152 -11.65 -9.69 9.01
CA GLU A 152 -12.50 -8.50 9.17
C GLU A 152 -12.47 -7.97 10.60
N LEU A 153 -12.58 -8.85 11.58
CA LEU A 153 -12.44 -8.48 12.99
C LEU A 153 -11.08 -7.85 13.28
N PHE A 154 -10.03 -8.28 12.58
CA PHE A 154 -8.71 -7.68 12.71
C PHE A 154 -8.67 -6.26 12.14
N THR A 155 -9.26 -6.03 10.95
CA THR A 155 -9.29 -4.70 10.33
C THR A 155 -10.17 -3.71 11.08
N GLU A 156 -11.28 -4.15 11.66
CA GLU A 156 -12.15 -3.34 12.51
C GLU A 156 -11.43 -2.87 13.79
N ASN A 157 -10.55 -3.71 14.35
CA ASN A 157 -9.79 -3.36 15.56
C ASN A 157 -8.53 -2.50 15.30
N ILE A 158 -8.15 -2.28 14.04
CA ILE A 158 -7.02 -1.38 13.71
C ILE A 158 -7.28 0.06 14.20
N ASP A 159 -8.51 0.55 14.12
CA ASP A 159 -8.87 1.89 14.60
C ASP A 159 -8.76 2.00 16.15
N LEU A 160 -9.02 0.90 16.86
CA LEU A 160 -8.75 0.81 18.29
C LEU A 160 -7.25 0.87 18.59
N LEU A 161 -6.42 0.15 17.82
CA LEU A 161 -4.96 0.23 17.95
C LEU A 161 -4.44 1.64 17.68
N LYS A 162 -4.97 2.36 16.68
CA LYS A 162 -4.67 3.78 16.45
C LYS A 162 -4.92 4.65 17.68
N SER A 163 -6.02 4.40 18.38
CA SER A 163 -6.37 5.18 19.58
C SER A 163 -5.42 4.93 20.74
N LEU A 164 -4.81 3.75 20.82
CA LEU A 164 -3.85 3.37 21.87
C LEU A 164 -2.44 3.91 21.60
N LEU A 165 -2.07 4.07 20.33
CA LEU A 165 -0.75 4.58 19.91
C LEU A 165 -0.66 6.11 19.95
N LYS A 166 -1.80 6.82 20.01
CA LYS A 166 -1.86 8.30 20.09
C LYS A 166 -1.65 8.84 21.52
N LYS A 167 -1.17 8.05 22.45
CA LYS A 167 -0.72 8.49 23.77
C LYS A 167 0.81 8.63 23.77
#